data_f503f76e8c1f3f0eb0140edcc18cbade
#
_entry.id   f503f76e8c1f3f0eb0140edcc18cbade
#
_cell.length_a   1.000
_cell.length_b   1.000
_cell.length_c   1.000
_cell.angle_alpha   90.00
_cell.angle_beta   90.00
_cell.angle_gamma   90.00
#
_symmetry.space_group_name_H-M   'P 1'
#
loop_
_entity.id
_entity.type
_entity.pdbx_description
1 polymer ?
#
loop_
_entity_poly.entity_id
_entity_poly.type
_entity_poly.pdbx_seq_one_letter_code
_entity_poly.pdbx_strand_id
1 'polypeptide(L)'
;MTTTSFTLTAVAVAPRVPATRRGRVTAPLRRRTVVANAVEIEPDGVLDDMPEGAPALPEEPVVAAQTSVKVPLACPVTLQALDDAGYSRVNGLQYGKTEGIWNLTIGDATNAGTSTEPTSLQDLARSFLPPELRGLIPTSSYLGTSTFETPQVAFAYERGWRDSFKRAGFPGPDEEFELAQAELLPHGRNKVMVDASCGSGLFTRRFVKSKDYDCVVALDFSDAMLRQARTFASEEGLVDQSDDLVFVRADIARIPMTSDSVGAVHAGAAIHCWPKPREAVAEIARVLEPGASFCGTTFLTPQLPFADDETQQRVDAAMREFQDAVAGRVGGARGFRQWNKKDLADLCGECGLVDFQCDVRGGFIFYSAKKPAPAA
;
A
#
# COMPACT_ATOMS: atom_id res chain seq x y z
N MET A 1 -40.69 23.30 36.58
CA MET A 1 -39.51 23.87 37.25
C MET A 1 -39.07 22.88 38.31
N THR A 2 -38.14 22.02 37.98
CA THR A 2 -37.39 21.20 38.96
C THR A 2 -36.09 20.77 38.30
N THR A 3 -35.03 21.44 38.72
CA THR A 3 -33.63 21.20 38.34
C THR A 3 -33.11 20.03 39.18
N THR A 4 -32.63 18.97 38.53
CA THR A 4 -31.94 17.86 39.18
C THR A 4 -30.46 17.91 38.81
N SER A 5 -29.62 18.28 39.80
CA SER A 5 -28.16 18.25 39.71
C SER A 5 -27.65 16.84 39.99
N PHE A 6 -26.83 16.27 39.09
CA PHE A 6 -26.04 15.07 39.35
C PHE A 6 -24.58 15.45 39.59
N THR A 7 -24.10 15.14 40.81
CA THR A 7 -22.70 15.27 41.21
C THR A 7 -22.00 13.93 40.99
N LEU A 8 -20.97 13.89 40.16
CA LEU A 8 -20.12 12.72 40.00
C LEU A 8 -18.85 12.89 40.81
N THR A 9 -18.67 12.02 41.79
CA THR A 9 -17.48 11.94 42.63
C THR A 9 -16.46 11.01 41.99
N ALA A 10 -15.28 11.52 41.67
CA ALA A 10 -14.15 10.72 41.13
C ALA A 10 -13.35 10.14 42.32
N VAL A 11 -13.17 8.84 42.33
CA VAL A 11 -12.26 8.12 43.25
C VAL A 11 -11.02 7.73 42.44
N ALA A 12 -9.89 8.30 42.84
CA ALA A 12 -8.58 7.91 42.34
C ALA A 12 -7.99 6.81 43.23
N VAL A 13 -7.59 5.68 42.60
CA VAL A 13 -6.78 4.65 43.27
C VAL A 13 -5.58 4.35 42.36
N ALA A 14 -4.39 4.67 42.86
CA ALA A 14 -3.11 4.25 42.26
C ALA A 14 -2.58 3.01 43.00
N PRO A 15 -2.05 2.00 42.33
CA PRO A 15 -1.19 1.02 42.96
C PRO A 15 0.29 1.26 42.69
N ARG A 16 1.08 1.25 43.76
CA ARG A 16 2.55 1.20 43.75
C ARG A 16 3.01 -0.21 43.38
N VAL A 17 4.04 -0.28 42.53
CA VAL A 17 4.80 -1.53 42.26
C VAL A 17 6.20 -1.38 42.88
N PRO A 18 6.71 -2.38 43.64
CA PRO A 18 8.07 -2.34 44.18
C PRO A 18 9.11 -2.86 43.18
N ALA A 19 10.28 -2.22 43.21
CA ALA A 19 11.46 -2.61 42.47
C ALA A 19 12.15 -3.85 43.08
N THR A 20 12.51 -4.84 42.27
CA THR A 20 13.49 -5.85 42.64
C THR A 20 14.64 -5.93 41.64
N ARG A 21 15.80 -6.14 42.22
CA ARG A 21 17.15 -6.06 41.68
C ARG A 21 17.61 -7.40 41.04
N ARG A 22 18.43 -7.25 39.98
CA ARG A 22 19.64 -8.03 39.61
C ARG A 22 19.51 -9.50 39.19
N GLY A 23 20.13 -9.78 38.03
CA GLY A 23 20.67 -11.07 37.63
C GLY A 23 21.29 -11.02 36.24
N ARG A 24 22.60 -10.66 36.15
CA ARG A 24 23.38 -10.77 34.93
C ARG A 24 23.92 -12.21 34.87
N VAL A 25 23.55 -12.93 33.78
CA VAL A 25 24.24 -14.18 33.43
C VAL A 25 24.64 -14.07 31.96
N THR A 26 25.95 -14.00 31.76
CA THR A 26 26.62 -14.10 30.47
C THR A 26 26.99 -15.56 30.23
N ALA A 27 26.55 -16.15 29.14
CA ALA A 27 27.05 -17.40 28.61
C ALA A 27 27.56 -17.21 27.17
N PRO A 28 28.73 -17.78 26.79
CA PRO A 28 29.34 -17.51 25.50
C PRO A 28 28.75 -18.39 24.40
N LEU A 29 28.42 -17.75 23.25
CA LEU A 29 28.01 -18.39 22.00
C LEU A 29 29.21 -19.13 21.38
N ARG A 30 29.16 -20.47 21.33
CA ARG A 30 30.06 -21.31 20.53
C ARG A 30 29.71 -21.17 19.05
N ARG A 31 30.64 -20.64 18.26
CA ARG A 31 30.62 -20.71 16.80
C ARG A 31 30.79 -22.17 16.37
N ARG A 32 29.81 -22.74 15.67
CA ARG A 32 30.01 -23.96 14.90
C ARG A 32 30.36 -23.56 13.47
N THR A 33 31.57 -23.87 13.08
CA THR A 33 32.05 -23.81 11.71
C THR A 33 31.50 -25.04 10.99
N VAL A 34 30.69 -24.82 9.96
CA VAL A 34 30.26 -25.88 9.02
C VAL A 34 31.26 -25.85 7.87
N VAL A 35 32.03 -26.90 7.73
CA VAL A 35 32.94 -27.13 6.61
C VAL A 35 32.09 -27.72 5.49
N ALA A 36 31.98 -27.03 4.36
CA ALA A 36 31.41 -27.55 3.16
C ALA A 36 32.41 -28.42 2.42
N ASN A 37 32.13 -29.71 2.27
CA ASN A 37 32.88 -30.59 1.39
C ASN A 37 32.51 -30.31 -0.04
N ALA A 38 33.45 -29.81 -0.84
CA ALA A 38 33.36 -29.78 -2.28
C ALA A 38 33.60 -31.21 -2.81
N VAL A 39 32.67 -31.69 -3.63
CA VAL A 39 32.84 -32.90 -4.44
C VAL A 39 33.36 -32.43 -5.80
N GLU A 40 34.63 -32.77 -6.08
CA GLU A 40 35.21 -32.66 -7.42
C GLU A 40 34.62 -33.78 -8.30
N ILE A 41 34.11 -33.41 -9.46
CA ILE A 41 33.69 -34.37 -10.52
C ILE A 41 34.75 -34.22 -11.64
N GLU A 42 35.51 -35.26 -11.85
CA GLU A 42 36.46 -35.37 -12.95
C GLU A 42 35.73 -35.62 -14.28
N PRO A 43 36.24 -35.07 -15.39
CA PRO A 43 35.65 -35.29 -16.74
C PRO A 43 36.45 -36.33 -17.49
N ASP A 44 35.98 -37.55 -17.54
CA ASP A 44 36.42 -38.53 -18.57
C ASP A 44 35.30 -39.43 -18.99
N GLY A 45 34.95 -39.37 -20.29
CA GLY A 45 33.96 -40.27 -20.90
C GLY A 45 33.75 -39.92 -22.37
N VAL A 46 34.64 -40.42 -23.22
CA VAL A 46 34.56 -40.44 -24.68
C VAL A 46 33.24 -41.07 -25.14
N LEU A 47 32.49 -40.37 -26.00
CA LEU A 47 31.38 -40.96 -26.79
C LEU A 47 31.69 -40.79 -28.26
N ASP A 48 32.31 -41.81 -28.82
CA ASP A 48 32.24 -42.15 -30.24
C ASP A 48 31.01 -43.02 -30.51
N ASP A 49 30.39 -42.84 -31.68
CA ASP A 49 29.31 -43.58 -32.31
C ASP A 49 27.88 -43.00 -32.17
N MET A 50 27.57 -42.08 -33.09
CA MET A 50 26.21 -41.84 -33.57
C MET A 50 26.15 -42.07 -35.08
N PRO A 51 25.19 -42.84 -35.58
CA PRO A 51 25.04 -43.09 -37.03
C PRO A 51 24.50 -41.86 -37.78
N GLU A 52 25.13 -41.53 -38.88
CA GLU A 52 24.65 -40.58 -39.90
C GLU A 52 23.32 -41.04 -40.49
N GLY A 53 22.26 -40.19 -40.42
CA GLY A 53 21.05 -40.43 -41.22
C GLY A 53 19.73 -40.30 -40.50
N ALA A 54 19.55 -39.46 -39.49
CA ALA A 54 18.22 -39.12 -38.97
C ALA A 54 17.62 -37.94 -39.77
N PRO A 55 16.34 -38.04 -40.26
CA PRO A 55 15.68 -36.90 -40.89
C PRO A 55 15.48 -35.79 -39.89
N ALA A 56 15.80 -34.52 -40.30
CA ALA A 56 15.55 -33.34 -39.49
C ALA A 56 14.07 -33.30 -39.06
N LEU A 57 13.85 -33.25 -37.76
CA LEU A 57 12.52 -32.97 -37.20
C LEU A 57 12.09 -31.57 -37.68
N PRO A 58 10.81 -31.38 -38.06
CA PRO A 58 10.33 -30.06 -38.42
C PRO A 58 10.55 -29.12 -37.25
N GLU A 59 11.20 -27.99 -37.51
CA GLU A 59 11.31 -26.91 -36.55
C GLU A 59 9.89 -26.44 -36.17
N GLU A 60 9.45 -26.77 -34.97
CA GLU A 60 8.25 -26.17 -34.42
C GLU A 60 8.46 -24.65 -34.39
N PRO A 61 7.45 -23.84 -34.79
CA PRO A 61 7.58 -22.40 -34.71
C PRO A 61 7.89 -22.04 -33.25
N VAL A 62 9.02 -21.40 -33.02
CA VAL A 62 9.38 -20.79 -31.75
C VAL A 62 8.30 -19.75 -31.46
N VAL A 63 7.24 -20.19 -30.78
CA VAL A 63 6.29 -19.25 -30.16
C VAL A 63 7.16 -18.45 -29.20
N ALA A 64 7.38 -17.18 -29.53
CA ALA A 64 8.09 -16.26 -28.67
C ALA A 64 7.41 -16.38 -27.29
N ALA A 65 8.15 -16.90 -26.32
CA ALA A 65 7.67 -17.00 -24.96
C ALA A 65 7.26 -15.57 -24.55
N GLN A 66 5.96 -15.35 -24.42
CA GLN A 66 5.46 -14.15 -23.79
C GLN A 66 6.03 -14.21 -22.37
N THR A 67 7.07 -13.44 -22.12
CA THR A 67 7.63 -13.25 -20.79
C THR A 67 6.53 -12.59 -19.96
N SER A 68 5.81 -13.38 -19.18
CA SER A 68 4.84 -12.86 -18.23
C SER A 68 5.58 -11.88 -17.32
N VAL A 69 5.11 -10.64 -17.27
CA VAL A 69 5.69 -9.61 -16.41
C VAL A 69 5.57 -10.10 -14.96
N LYS A 70 6.69 -10.39 -14.35
CA LYS A 70 6.70 -10.85 -12.97
C LYS A 70 6.55 -9.66 -12.04
N VAL A 71 5.39 -9.54 -11.39
CA VAL A 71 5.17 -8.51 -10.35
C VAL A 71 6.12 -8.76 -9.19
N PRO A 72 6.90 -7.76 -8.73
CA PRO A 72 7.96 -7.92 -7.74
C PRO A 72 7.41 -8.02 -6.30
N LEU A 73 6.45 -8.92 -6.05
CA LEU A 73 5.85 -9.10 -4.73
C LEU A 73 6.89 -9.56 -3.71
N ALA A 74 6.78 -9.01 -2.50
CA ALA A 74 7.66 -9.30 -1.38
C ALA A 74 6.88 -9.66 -0.11
N CYS A 75 7.52 -10.40 0.77
CA CYS A 75 7.01 -10.64 2.11
C CYS A 75 6.94 -9.32 2.89
N PRO A 76 5.78 -8.91 3.42
CA PRO A 76 5.66 -7.64 4.16
C PRO A 76 6.47 -7.61 5.46
N VAL A 77 6.89 -8.77 5.98
CA VAL A 77 7.74 -8.86 7.17
C VAL A 77 9.21 -8.65 6.83
N THR A 78 9.73 -9.36 5.82
CA THR A 78 11.17 -9.37 5.48
C THR A 78 11.54 -8.45 4.32
N LEU A 79 10.57 -8.01 3.51
CA LEU A 79 10.73 -7.26 2.25
C LEU A 79 11.59 -7.99 1.19
N GLN A 80 11.79 -9.30 1.38
CA GLN A 80 12.43 -10.16 0.39
C GLN A 80 11.37 -10.73 -0.56
N ALA A 81 11.76 -10.96 -1.80
CA ALA A 81 10.88 -11.46 -2.85
C ALA A 81 10.16 -12.76 -2.41
N LEU A 82 8.88 -12.83 -2.74
CA LEU A 82 8.09 -14.06 -2.67
C LEU A 82 8.33 -14.89 -3.94
N ASP A 83 8.17 -16.21 -3.82
CA ASP A 83 8.05 -17.05 -5.02
C ASP A 83 6.64 -16.94 -5.63
N ASP A 84 6.42 -17.60 -6.76
CA ASP A 84 5.17 -17.52 -7.52
C ASP A 84 3.97 -18.10 -6.77
N ALA A 85 4.22 -18.93 -5.76
CA ALA A 85 3.19 -19.46 -4.87
C ALA A 85 2.90 -18.54 -3.66
N GLY A 86 3.65 -17.44 -3.51
CA GLY A 86 3.53 -16.52 -2.37
C GLY A 86 4.27 -16.98 -1.11
N TYR A 87 5.26 -17.86 -1.26
CA TYR A 87 6.05 -18.35 -0.13
C TYR A 87 7.31 -17.52 0.08
N SER A 88 7.58 -17.17 1.32
CA SER A 88 8.80 -16.47 1.75
C SER A 88 9.84 -17.47 2.24
N ARG A 89 10.92 -17.63 1.48
CA ARG A 89 12.04 -18.53 1.82
C ARG A 89 12.85 -18.08 3.04
N VAL A 90 12.71 -16.81 3.43
CA VAL A 90 13.50 -16.21 4.53
C VAL A 90 12.91 -16.55 5.88
N ASN A 91 11.59 -16.49 6.03
CA ASN A 91 10.91 -16.71 7.31
C ASN A 91 9.87 -17.84 7.29
N GLY A 92 9.71 -18.54 6.16
CA GLY A 92 8.80 -19.67 6.02
C GLY A 92 7.31 -19.30 6.00
N LEU A 93 6.98 -18.02 5.85
CA LEU A 93 5.58 -17.59 5.80
C LEU A 93 4.98 -17.83 4.41
N GLN A 94 3.75 -18.30 4.40
CA GLN A 94 2.94 -18.50 3.21
C GLN A 94 1.84 -17.44 3.15
N TYR A 95 1.73 -16.74 2.04
CA TYR A 95 0.68 -15.78 1.75
C TYR A 95 -0.28 -16.34 0.71
N GLY A 96 -1.57 -16.09 0.92
CA GLY A 96 -2.62 -16.65 0.07
C GLY A 96 -3.18 -15.65 -0.93
N LYS A 97 -3.76 -16.19 -2.01
CA LYS A 97 -4.58 -15.47 -2.97
C LYS A 97 -6.02 -15.97 -2.85
N THR A 98 -6.94 -15.08 -2.47
CA THR A 98 -8.37 -15.41 -2.34
C THR A 98 -9.17 -14.59 -3.33
N GLU A 99 -10.01 -15.25 -4.14
CA GLU A 99 -10.82 -14.59 -5.17
C GLU A 99 -10.00 -13.66 -6.08
N GLY A 100 -8.76 -14.04 -6.42
CA GLY A 100 -7.88 -13.26 -7.27
C GLY A 100 -7.15 -12.10 -6.58
N ILE A 101 -7.32 -11.91 -5.27
CA ILE A 101 -6.69 -10.85 -4.47
C ILE A 101 -5.62 -11.47 -3.58
N TRP A 102 -4.37 -11.00 -3.69
CA TRP A 102 -3.30 -11.35 -2.77
C TRP A 102 -3.55 -10.71 -1.40
N ASN A 103 -3.49 -11.50 -0.34
CA ASN A 103 -3.50 -10.96 1.02
C ASN A 103 -2.08 -10.93 1.58
N LEU A 104 -1.48 -9.74 1.57
CA LEU A 104 -0.11 -9.48 2.01
C LEU A 104 -0.08 -8.54 3.22
N THR A 105 -1.10 -8.61 4.09
CA THR A 105 -1.12 -7.90 5.37
C THR A 105 -0.28 -8.64 6.42
N ILE A 106 0.39 -7.90 7.31
CA ILE A 106 1.08 -8.50 8.47
C ILE A 106 0.03 -9.07 9.42
N GLY A 107 0.15 -10.34 9.77
CA GLY A 107 -0.78 -11.04 10.67
C GLY A 107 -1.71 -12.04 9.97
N ASP A 108 -1.92 -11.91 8.67
CA ASP A 108 -2.72 -12.89 7.90
C ASP A 108 -1.87 -13.98 7.21
N ALA A 109 -0.55 -13.95 7.43
CA ALA A 109 0.34 -15.00 6.95
C ALA A 109 0.13 -16.29 7.76
N THR A 110 -0.09 -17.39 7.08
CA THR A 110 -0.10 -18.71 7.71
C THR A 110 1.33 -19.24 7.78
N ASN A 111 1.82 -19.57 8.98
CA ASN A 111 2.94 -20.48 9.08
C ASN A 111 2.47 -21.83 8.49
N ALA A 112 3.22 -22.37 7.55
CA ALA A 112 2.93 -23.70 7.04
C ALA A 112 3.01 -24.70 8.21
N GLY A 113 1.90 -24.87 8.95
CA GLY A 113 1.81 -25.81 10.06
C GLY A 113 1.35 -25.30 11.43
N THR A 114 1.06 -24.00 11.61
CA THR A 114 0.55 -23.50 12.91
C THR A 114 -0.72 -22.67 12.73
N SER A 115 -1.76 -23.03 13.49
CA SER A 115 -2.97 -22.22 13.64
C SER A 115 -2.61 -20.90 14.31
N THR A 116 -2.82 -19.77 13.63
CA THR A 116 -2.60 -18.44 14.21
C THR A 116 -3.61 -18.16 15.30
N GLU A 117 -3.12 -17.94 16.52
CA GLU A 117 -3.90 -17.35 17.59
C GLU A 117 -4.30 -15.91 17.21
N PRO A 118 -5.54 -15.47 17.48
CA PRO A 118 -5.96 -14.12 17.18
C PRO A 118 -5.14 -13.11 18.00
N THR A 119 -4.51 -12.16 17.30
CA THR A 119 -3.55 -11.22 17.89
C THR A 119 -4.20 -9.96 18.49
N SER A 120 -5.50 -9.75 18.23
CA SER A 120 -6.28 -8.64 18.80
C SER A 120 -7.68 -9.06 19.21
N LEU A 121 -8.34 -8.26 20.09
CA LEU A 121 -9.75 -8.45 20.42
C LEU A 121 -10.66 -8.38 19.20
N GLN A 122 -10.29 -7.61 18.18
CA GLN A 122 -11.04 -7.52 16.94
C GLN A 122 -10.86 -8.79 16.10
N ASP A 123 -9.64 -9.33 16.01
CA ASP A 123 -9.37 -10.61 15.35
C ASP A 123 -10.10 -11.77 16.04
N LEU A 124 -10.11 -11.75 17.38
CA LEU A 124 -10.87 -12.71 18.16
C LEU A 124 -12.38 -12.59 17.87
N ALA A 125 -12.94 -11.38 17.87
CA ALA A 125 -14.34 -11.15 17.52
C ALA A 125 -14.67 -11.59 16.08
N ARG A 126 -13.78 -11.33 15.13
CA ARG A 126 -13.91 -11.79 13.73
C ARG A 126 -13.87 -13.32 13.62
N SER A 127 -13.06 -14.00 14.43
CA SER A 127 -12.94 -15.46 14.38
C SER A 127 -14.25 -16.18 14.77
N PHE A 128 -15.09 -15.54 15.59
CA PHE A 128 -16.41 -16.07 15.97
C PHE A 128 -17.51 -15.81 14.93
N LEU A 129 -17.26 -14.96 13.92
CA LEU A 129 -18.25 -14.67 12.90
C LEU A 129 -18.12 -15.63 11.70
N PRO A 130 -19.26 -16.00 11.08
CA PRO A 130 -19.26 -16.65 9.77
C PRO A 130 -18.44 -15.81 8.76
N PRO A 131 -17.76 -16.46 7.77
CA PRO A 131 -16.90 -15.76 6.81
C PRO A 131 -17.59 -14.56 6.13
N GLU A 132 -18.87 -14.69 5.84
CA GLU A 132 -19.71 -13.68 5.17
C GLU A 132 -19.92 -12.42 6.02
N LEU A 133 -19.84 -12.55 7.34
CA LEU A 133 -20.05 -11.44 8.30
C LEU A 133 -18.75 -10.84 8.84
N ARG A 134 -17.61 -11.44 8.55
CA ARG A 134 -16.30 -10.94 9.03
C ARG A 134 -15.95 -9.54 8.51
N GLY A 135 -16.44 -9.20 7.30
CA GLY A 135 -16.29 -7.88 6.71
C GLY A 135 -17.07 -6.77 7.43
N LEU A 136 -17.97 -7.10 8.37
CA LEU A 136 -18.70 -6.11 9.16
C LEU A 136 -17.88 -5.53 10.32
N ILE A 137 -16.77 -6.19 10.71
CA ILE A 137 -15.87 -5.68 11.75
C ILE A 137 -14.64 -5.07 11.06
N PRO A 138 -14.44 -3.74 11.16
CA PRO A 138 -13.27 -3.08 10.60
C PRO A 138 -11.97 -3.64 11.18
N THR A 139 -10.92 -3.72 10.37
CA THR A 139 -9.57 -4.15 10.79
C THR A 139 -8.75 -3.00 11.34
N SER A 140 -9.10 -1.77 11.00
CA SER A 140 -8.41 -0.56 11.44
C SER A 140 -9.17 0.16 12.54
N SER A 141 -8.46 0.58 13.58
CA SER A 141 -8.98 1.50 14.61
C SER A 141 -8.94 2.97 14.17
N TYR A 142 -8.33 3.28 13.01
CA TYR A 142 -8.26 4.62 12.47
C TYR A 142 -9.52 4.94 11.67
N LEU A 143 -10.29 5.95 12.10
CA LEU A 143 -11.61 6.25 11.53
C LEU A 143 -11.54 6.54 10.01
N GLY A 144 -10.49 7.23 9.56
CA GLY A 144 -10.28 7.52 8.13
C GLY A 144 -10.19 6.25 7.27
N THR A 145 -9.52 5.21 7.77
CA THR A 145 -9.37 3.92 7.08
C THR A 145 -10.58 3.03 7.32
N SER A 146 -11.05 2.90 8.57
CA SER A 146 -12.16 2.01 8.92
C SER A 146 -13.47 2.36 8.22
N THR A 147 -13.67 3.64 7.87
CA THR A 147 -14.82 4.08 7.07
C THR A 147 -14.88 3.36 5.72
N PHE A 148 -13.74 3.14 5.08
CA PHE A 148 -13.66 2.48 3.76
C PHE A 148 -13.60 0.95 3.82
N GLU A 149 -13.54 0.35 5.01
CA GLU A 149 -13.59 -1.10 5.17
C GLU A 149 -15.01 -1.68 5.10
N THR A 150 -16.04 -0.82 5.11
CA THR A 150 -17.43 -1.29 5.10
C THR A 150 -17.95 -1.46 3.68
N PRO A 151 -18.66 -2.57 3.36
CA PRO A 151 -19.23 -2.82 2.02
C PRO A 151 -20.18 -1.71 1.55
N GLN A 152 -20.91 -1.06 2.47
CA GLN A 152 -21.83 0.02 2.16
C GLN A 152 -21.12 1.26 1.62
N VAL A 153 -19.98 1.61 2.20
CA VAL A 153 -19.15 2.74 1.73
C VAL A 153 -18.49 2.40 0.40
N ALA A 154 -17.94 1.19 0.26
CA ALA A 154 -17.37 0.72 -1.00
C ALA A 154 -18.42 0.79 -2.13
N PHE A 155 -19.65 0.37 -1.85
CA PHE A 155 -20.76 0.44 -2.81
C PHE A 155 -21.13 1.88 -3.20
N ALA A 156 -21.17 2.81 -2.25
CA ALA A 156 -21.56 4.20 -2.48
C ALA A 156 -20.47 5.05 -3.13
N TYR A 157 -19.21 4.61 -3.05
CA TYR A 157 -18.05 5.43 -3.39
C TYR A 157 -18.08 5.99 -4.82
N GLU A 158 -18.33 5.17 -5.83
CA GLU A 158 -18.45 5.64 -7.22
C GLU A 158 -19.88 6.09 -7.58
N ARG A 159 -20.88 5.81 -6.75
CA ARG A 159 -22.30 6.10 -7.02
C ARG A 159 -22.79 7.42 -6.43
N GLY A 160 -21.89 8.42 -6.35
CA GLY A 160 -22.25 9.79 -5.94
C GLY A 160 -21.36 10.38 -4.84
N TRP A 161 -20.64 9.59 -4.05
CA TRP A 161 -19.73 10.13 -3.04
C TRP A 161 -18.63 10.98 -3.71
N ARG A 162 -18.02 10.46 -4.78
CA ARG A 162 -16.96 11.16 -5.51
C ARG A 162 -17.43 12.44 -6.19
N ASP A 163 -18.71 12.56 -6.53
CA ASP A 163 -19.27 13.81 -7.05
C ASP A 163 -19.17 14.98 -6.06
N SER A 164 -19.10 14.68 -4.76
CA SER A 164 -18.86 15.71 -3.74
C SER A 164 -17.48 16.34 -3.85
N PHE A 165 -16.48 15.66 -4.44
CA PHE A 165 -15.11 16.15 -4.61
C PHE A 165 -15.05 17.34 -5.57
N LYS A 166 -15.95 17.43 -6.54
CA LYS A 166 -16.06 18.60 -7.43
C LYS A 166 -16.27 19.90 -6.65
N ARG A 167 -16.99 19.83 -5.51
CA ARG A 167 -17.20 21.00 -4.64
C ARG A 167 -15.91 21.48 -3.95
N ALA A 168 -14.95 20.59 -3.78
CA ALA A 168 -13.62 20.91 -3.23
C ALA A 168 -12.62 21.36 -4.31
N GLY A 169 -13.02 21.40 -5.59
CA GLY A 169 -12.18 21.82 -6.70
C GLY A 169 -11.49 20.67 -7.46
N PHE A 170 -11.84 19.42 -7.18
CA PHE A 170 -11.33 18.30 -7.99
C PHE A 170 -11.86 18.42 -9.43
N PRO A 171 -10.98 18.34 -10.44
CA PRO A 171 -11.38 18.54 -11.84
C PRO A 171 -12.20 17.38 -12.40
N GLY A 172 -12.05 16.22 -11.81
CA GLY A 172 -12.72 15.00 -12.21
C GLY A 172 -11.77 13.91 -12.69
N PRO A 173 -12.25 12.66 -12.76
CA PRO A 173 -11.38 11.50 -12.94
C PRO A 173 -10.57 11.52 -14.25
N ASP A 174 -11.07 12.11 -15.31
CA ASP A 174 -10.39 12.10 -16.61
C ASP A 174 -9.23 13.10 -16.60
N GLU A 175 -9.44 14.32 -16.11
CA GLU A 175 -8.36 15.31 -15.99
C GLU A 175 -7.35 14.93 -14.90
N GLU A 176 -7.80 14.36 -13.78
CA GLU A 176 -6.88 13.83 -12.74
C GLU A 176 -6.01 12.72 -13.33
N PHE A 177 -6.56 11.86 -14.19
CA PHE A 177 -5.82 10.82 -14.88
C PHE A 177 -4.78 11.39 -15.86
N GLU A 178 -5.14 12.41 -16.65
CA GLU A 178 -4.22 13.08 -17.57
C GLU A 178 -3.04 13.72 -16.81
N LEU A 179 -3.31 14.40 -15.68
CA LEU A 179 -2.27 14.94 -14.81
C LEU A 179 -1.33 13.83 -14.29
N ALA A 180 -1.89 12.72 -13.82
CA ALA A 180 -1.11 11.59 -13.34
C ALA A 180 -0.26 10.97 -14.45
N GLN A 181 -0.81 10.75 -15.64
CA GLN A 181 -0.08 10.20 -16.79
C GLN A 181 1.08 11.11 -17.20
N ALA A 182 0.91 12.42 -17.20
CA ALA A 182 1.98 13.36 -17.55
C ALA A 182 3.22 13.22 -16.62
N GLU A 183 2.98 12.94 -15.33
CA GLU A 183 4.06 12.78 -14.33
C GLU A 183 4.65 11.37 -14.29
N LEU A 184 3.83 10.35 -14.52
CA LEU A 184 4.23 8.96 -14.31
C LEU A 184 4.87 8.32 -15.56
N LEU A 185 4.37 8.64 -16.75
CA LEU A 185 4.83 8.01 -18.00
C LEU A 185 6.29 8.22 -18.36
N PRO A 186 6.93 9.38 -18.11
CA PRO A 186 8.32 9.57 -18.50
C PRO A 186 9.28 8.49 -18.00
N HIS A 187 8.99 7.87 -16.85
CA HIS A 187 9.78 6.77 -16.29
C HIS A 187 9.02 5.45 -16.22
N GLY A 188 7.70 5.51 -16.03
CA GLY A 188 6.85 4.35 -15.74
C GLY A 188 6.39 3.55 -16.96
N ARG A 189 6.59 4.05 -18.19
CA ARG A 189 6.15 3.36 -19.42
C ARG A 189 6.80 1.98 -19.53
N ASN A 190 5.98 0.96 -19.85
CA ASN A 190 6.40 -0.44 -19.94
C ASN A 190 7.10 -0.94 -18.66
N LYS A 191 6.57 -0.57 -17.51
CA LYS A 191 7.02 -1.02 -16.19
C LYS A 191 5.83 -1.36 -15.29
N VAL A 192 6.12 -1.95 -14.14
CA VAL A 192 5.12 -2.14 -13.10
C VAL A 192 4.78 -0.79 -12.46
N MET A 193 3.48 -0.48 -12.38
CA MET A 193 2.98 0.66 -11.63
C MET A 193 2.10 0.21 -10.46
N VAL A 194 2.05 1.03 -9.41
CA VAL A 194 1.17 0.79 -8.24
C VAL A 194 0.14 1.92 -8.14
N ASP A 195 -1.15 1.55 -8.17
CA ASP A 195 -2.25 2.42 -7.76
C ASP A 195 -2.48 2.18 -6.25
N ALA A 196 -1.86 3.03 -5.45
CA ALA A 196 -1.78 2.90 -3.99
C ALA A 196 -3.02 3.48 -3.31
N SER A 197 -3.68 2.70 -2.44
CA SER A 197 -5.00 2.99 -1.89
C SER A 197 -6.02 3.19 -3.01
N CYS A 198 -6.08 2.22 -3.90
CA CYS A 198 -6.84 2.27 -5.16
C CYS A 198 -8.36 2.39 -4.96
N GLY A 199 -8.86 2.12 -3.75
CA GLY A 199 -10.30 2.12 -3.44
C GLY A 199 -11.05 1.15 -4.33
N SER A 200 -12.12 1.63 -4.97
CA SER A 200 -12.93 0.86 -5.92
C SER A 200 -12.30 0.66 -7.30
N GLY A 201 -11.03 1.07 -7.49
CA GLY A 201 -10.26 0.87 -8.72
C GLY A 201 -10.59 1.83 -9.86
N LEU A 202 -11.10 3.02 -9.55
CA LEU A 202 -11.47 4.02 -10.55
C LEU A 202 -10.31 4.43 -11.47
N PHE A 203 -9.13 4.70 -10.87
CA PHE A 203 -7.91 5.01 -11.61
C PHE A 203 -7.21 3.75 -12.10
N THR A 204 -7.21 2.68 -11.32
CA THR A 204 -6.69 1.37 -11.72
C THR A 204 -7.20 0.97 -13.11
N ARG A 205 -8.53 1.01 -13.32
CA ARG A 205 -9.13 0.65 -14.61
C ARG A 205 -8.70 1.56 -15.76
N ARG A 206 -8.46 2.87 -15.49
CA ARG A 206 -7.92 3.81 -16.48
C ARG A 206 -6.48 3.48 -16.85
N PHE A 207 -5.63 3.21 -15.86
CA PHE A 207 -4.25 2.81 -16.08
C PHE A 207 -4.14 1.50 -16.87
N VAL A 208 -4.96 0.49 -16.55
CA VAL A 208 -4.98 -0.77 -17.33
C VAL A 208 -5.43 -0.52 -18.76
N LYS A 209 -6.47 0.30 -18.99
CA LYS A 209 -6.98 0.61 -20.33
C LYS A 209 -6.01 1.41 -21.18
N SER A 210 -5.14 2.20 -20.59
CA SER A 210 -4.14 2.97 -21.33
C SER A 210 -3.11 2.08 -22.03
N LYS A 211 -2.87 0.85 -21.50
CA LYS A 211 -1.84 -0.08 -22.00
C LYS A 211 -0.43 0.51 -21.99
N ASP A 212 -0.18 1.50 -21.15
CA ASP A 212 1.12 2.18 -21.04
C ASP A 212 2.06 1.47 -20.06
N TYR A 213 1.53 0.59 -19.20
CA TYR A 213 2.27 -0.12 -18.15
C TYR A 213 2.24 -1.63 -18.40
N ASP A 214 3.33 -2.31 -18.09
CA ASP A 214 3.41 -3.77 -18.20
C ASP A 214 2.47 -4.48 -17.22
N CYS A 215 2.31 -3.90 -16.03
CA CYS A 215 1.34 -4.36 -15.03
C CYS A 215 0.91 -3.21 -14.11
N VAL A 216 -0.37 -3.18 -13.78
CA VAL A 216 -0.96 -2.28 -12.77
C VAL A 216 -1.26 -3.08 -11.52
N VAL A 217 -0.67 -2.69 -10.40
CA VAL A 217 -0.94 -3.27 -9.09
C VAL A 217 -1.94 -2.40 -8.35
N ALA A 218 -3.17 -2.90 -8.20
CA ALA A 218 -4.22 -2.28 -7.40
C ALA A 218 -4.00 -2.65 -5.92
N LEU A 219 -3.44 -1.72 -5.14
CA LEU A 219 -3.12 -1.94 -3.73
C LEU A 219 -4.08 -1.17 -2.83
N ASP A 220 -4.75 -1.86 -1.91
CA ASP A 220 -5.58 -1.25 -0.88
C ASP A 220 -5.55 -2.07 0.41
N PHE A 221 -5.84 -1.43 1.55
CA PHE A 221 -5.97 -2.13 2.82
C PHE A 221 -7.35 -2.77 2.98
N SER A 222 -8.38 -2.16 2.38
CA SER A 222 -9.77 -2.60 2.47
C SER A 222 -10.07 -3.77 1.53
N ASP A 223 -10.38 -4.93 2.11
CA ASP A 223 -10.88 -6.09 1.36
C ASP A 223 -12.19 -5.76 0.61
N ALA A 224 -13.09 -4.98 1.23
CA ALA A 224 -14.35 -4.57 0.61
C ALA A 224 -14.11 -3.70 -0.65
N MET A 225 -13.17 -2.76 -0.60
CA MET A 225 -12.79 -1.93 -1.75
C MET A 225 -12.16 -2.76 -2.86
N LEU A 226 -11.24 -3.67 -2.55
CA LEU A 226 -10.60 -4.53 -3.56
C LEU A 226 -11.57 -5.48 -4.24
N ARG A 227 -12.53 -6.06 -3.51
CA ARG A 227 -13.61 -6.86 -4.10
C ARG A 227 -14.46 -6.03 -5.06
N GLN A 228 -14.80 -4.81 -4.68
CA GLN A 228 -15.54 -3.89 -5.53
C GLN A 228 -14.72 -3.50 -6.77
N ALA A 229 -13.42 -3.18 -6.59
CA ALA A 229 -12.51 -2.85 -7.69
C ALA A 229 -12.40 -4.00 -8.69
N ARG A 230 -12.27 -5.23 -8.20
CA ARG A 230 -12.22 -6.44 -9.03
C ARG A 230 -13.53 -6.67 -9.77
N THR A 231 -14.68 -6.46 -9.10
CA THR A 231 -16.01 -6.56 -9.73
C THR A 231 -16.11 -5.60 -10.90
N PHE A 232 -15.82 -4.32 -10.71
CA PHE A 232 -15.86 -3.32 -11.77
C PHE A 232 -14.85 -3.61 -12.90
N ALA A 233 -13.65 -4.07 -12.56
CA ALA A 233 -12.67 -4.47 -13.57
C ALA A 233 -13.14 -5.69 -14.38
N SER A 234 -13.82 -6.66 -13.75
CA SER A 234 -14.40 -7.81 -14.43
C SER A 234 -15.57 -7.41 -15.33
N GLU A 235 -16.47 -6.54 -14.87
CA GLU A 235 -17.57 -5.98 -15.67
C GLU A 235 -17.08 -5.25 -16.93
N GLU A 236 -15.88 -4.65 -16.85
CA GLU A 236 -15.20 -3.98 -17.96
C GLU A 236 -14.27 -4.90 -18.80
N GLY A 237 -14.21 -6.21 -18.48
CA GLY A 237 -13.42 -7.21 -19.20
C GLY A 237 -11.90 -7.07 -19.01
N LEU A 238 -11.45 -6.51 -17.88
CA LEU A 238 -10.03 -6.24 -17.61
C LEU A 238 -9.33 -7.32 -16.77
N VAL A 239 -10.06 -8.26 -16.17
CA VAL A 239 -9.50 -9.23 -15.19
C VAL A 239 -9.06 -10.54 -15.84
N ASP A 240 -9.71 -10.97 -16.92
CA ASP A 240 -9.58 -12.34 -17.44
C ASP A 240 -8.69 -12.45 -18.70
N GLN A 241 -8.08 -11.36 -19.15
CA GLN A 241 -7.40 -11.33 -20.46
C GLN A 241 -5.87 -11.24 -20.42
N SER A 242 -5.28 -10.89 -19.26
CA SER A 242 -3.83 -10.71 -19.16
C SER A 242 -3.36 -10.59 -17.71
N ASP A 243 -2.08 -10.85 -17.45
CA ASP A 243 -1.40 -10.62 -16.17
C ASP A 243 -1.14 -9.11 -15.90
N ASP A 244 -1.82 -8.20 -16.63
CA ASP A 244 -1.60 -6.75 -16.57
C ASP A 244 -2.21 -6.11 -15.32
N LEU A 245 -3.07 -6.82 -14.56
CA LEU A 245 -3.75 -6.32 -13.38
C LEU A 245 -3.64 -7.29 -12.22
N VAL A 246 -3.05 -6.82 -11.12
CA VAL A 246 -2.90 -7.60 -9.89
C VAL A 246 -3.51 -6.86 -8.73
N PHE A 247 -4.38 -7.52 -7.97
CA PHE A 247 -5.00 -6.97 -6.75
C PHE A 247 -4.22 -7.43 -5.52
N VAL A 248 -3.84 -6.48 -4.66
CA VAL A 248 -3.03 -6.72 -3.46
C VAL A 248 -3.66 -6.04 -2.26
N ARG A 249 -4.06 -6.82 -1.27
CA ARG A 249 -4.45 -6.31 0.04
C ARG A 249 -3.20 -6.11 0.89
N ALA A 250 -2.89 -4.86 1.25
CA ALA A 250 -1.71 -4.54 2.06
C ALA A 250 -1.86 -3.20 2.78
N ASP A 251 -1.05 -2.98 3.83
CA ASP A 251 -0.89 -1.68 4.46
C ASP A 251 0.06 -0.83 3.62
N ILE A 252 -0.37 0.38 3.25
CA ILE A 252 0.45 1.34 2.52
C ILE A 252 1.73 1.72 3.28
N ALA A 253 1.72 1.65 4.61
CA ALA A 253 2.90 1.85 5.44
C ALA A 253 3.87 0.64 5.41
N ARG A 254 3.55 -0.41 4.67
CA ARG A 254 4.38 -1.60 4.47
C ARG A 254 4.07 -2.24 3.11
N ILE A 255 4.48 -1.61 2.04
CA ILE A 255 4.21 -2.06 0.66
C ILE A 255 4.93 -3.40 0.42
N PRO A 256 4.20 -4.48 0.08
CA PRO A 256 4.78 -5.81 -0.08
C PRO A 256 5.42 -5.99 -1.47
N MET A 257 6.40 -5.15 -1.76
CA MET A 257 7.21 -5.18 -2.98
C MET A 257 8.68 -5.00 -2.64
N THR A 258 9.54 -5.51 -3.49
CA THR A 258 10.99 -5.32 -3.35
C THR A 258 11.36 -3.85 -3.53
N SER A 259 12.51 -3.44 -3.00
CA SER A 259 13.02 -2.08 -3.23
C SER A 259 13.41 -1.89 -4.70
N ASP A 260 13.32 -0.66 -5.19
CA ASP A 260 13.77 -0.29 -6.54
C ASP A 260 13.14 -1.12 -7.68
N SER A 261 11.86 -1.44 -7.57
CA SER A 261 11.20 -2.39 -8.47
C SER A 261 9.93 -1.87 -9.15
N VAL A 262 9.56 -0.63 -8.89
CA VAL A 262 8.31 -0.03 -9.38
C VAL A 262 8.60 1.22 -10.18
N GLY A 263 8.11 1.28 -11.41
CA GLY A 263 8.36 2.41 -12.32
C GLY A 263 7.49 3.63 -12.08
N ALA A 264 6.37 3.48 -11.35
CA ALA A 264 5.44 4.57 -11.07
C ALA A 264 4.55 4.23 -9.86
N VAL A 265 4.20 5.24 -9.06
CA VAL A 265 3.20 5.12 -7.98
C VAL A 265 2.19 6.26 -8.07
N HIS A 266 0.91 5.92 -8.06
CA HIS A 266 -0.21 6.86 -7.98
C HIS A 266 -0.95 6.70 -6.65
N ALA A 267 -1.49 7.80 -6.08
CA ALA A 267 -2.35 7.77 -4.90
C ALA A 267 -3.46 8.85 -4.99
N GLY A 268 -4.57 8.48 -5.62
CA GLY A 268 -5.70 9.40 -5.85
C GLY A 268 -6.56 9.60 -4.62
N ALA A 269 -6.63 10.84 -4.08
CA ALA A 269 -7.42 11.20 -2.91
C ALA A 269 -7.20 10.26 -1.71
N ALA A 270 -5.95 9.93 -1.40
CA ALA A 270 -5.61 8.85 -0.48
C ALA A 270 -4.87 9.31 0.79
N ILE A 271 -3.87 10.18 0.68
CA ILE A 271 -2.93 10.49 1.78
C ILE A 271 -3.62 11.05 3.04
N HIS A 272 -4.76 11.72 2.91
CA HIS A 272 -5.54 12.21 4.05
C HIS A 272 -6.21 11.10 4.86
N CYS A 273 -6.32 9.89 4.28
CA CYS A 273 -6.85 8.69 4.93
C CYS A 273 -5.76 7.85 5.61
N TRP A 274 -4.49 8.12 5.39
CA TRP A 274 -3.41 7.27 5.90
C TRP A 274 -3.14 7.51 7.38
N PRO A 275 -3.15 6.46 8.22
CA PRO A 275 -2.83 6.57 9.65
C PRO A 275 -1.40 7.02 9.90
N LYS A 276 -0.48 6.60 9.01
CA LYS A 276 0.97 6.79 9.11
C LYS A 276 1.54 7.31 7.78
N PRO A 277 1.26 8.56 7.40
CA PRO A 277 1.63 9.07 6.08
C PRO A 277 3.14 9.12 5.85
N ARG A 278 3.97 9.29 6.91
CA ARG A 278 5.43 9.29 6.79
C ARG A 278 5.96 7.91 6.42
N GLU A 279 5.50 6.87 7.10
CA GLU A 279 5.85 5.49 6.80
C GLU A 279 5.37 5.10 5.40
N ALA A 280 4.17 5.55 5.01
CA ALA A 280 3.62 5.29 3.69
C ALA A 280 4.44 5.92 2.57
N VAL A 281 4.81 7.21 2.68
CA VAL A 281 5.64 7.88 1.67
C VAL A 281 7.07 7.32 1.66
N ALA A 282 7.62 6.93 2.80
CA ALA A 282 8.92 6.25 2.87
C ALA A 282 8.90 4.88 2.15
N GLU A 283 7.81 4.11 2.29
CA GLU A 283 7.64 2.85 1.57
C GLU A 283 7.46 3.08 0.06
N ILE A 284 6.71 4.12 -0.34
CA ILE A 284 6.62 4.53 -1.74
C ILE A 284 8.02 4.87 -2.29
N ALA A 285 8.79 5.68 -1.56
CA ALA A 285 10.16 6.01 -1.96
C ALA A 285 11.07 4.76 -2.04
N ARG A 286 10.88 3.78 -1.14
CA ARG A 286 11.64 2.54 -1.15
C ARG A 286 11.36 1.71 -2.40
N VAL A 287 10.10 1.51 -2.77
CA VAL A 287 9.73 0.62 -3.88
C VAL A 287 9.96 1.24 -5.25
N LEU A 288 9.89 2.58 -5.38
CA LEU A 288 10.18 3.27 -6.63
C LEU A 288 11.60 2.97 -7.11
N GLU A 289 11.75 2.75 -8.41
CA GLU A 289 13.05 2.75 -9.07
C GLU A 289 13.70 4.15 -9.00
N PRO A 290 15.03 4.25 -9.00
CA PRO A 290 15.70 5.55 -9.12
C PRO A 290 15.25 6.32 -10.37
N GLY A 291 14.84 7.58 -10.19
CA GLY A 291 14.28 8.43 -11.24
C GLY A 291 12.76 8.30 -11.44
N ALA A 292 12.12 7.30 -10.86
CA ALA A 292 10.68 7.07 -10.96
C ALA A 292 9.87 8.10 -10.16
N SER A 293 8.62 8.33 -10.60
CA SER A 293 7.73 9.34 -10.04
C SER A 293 6.65 8.74 -9.13
N PHE A 294 6.35 9.48 -8.07
CA PHE A 294 5.15 9.37 -7.26
C PHE A 294 4.27 10.56 -7.53
N CYS A 295 2.97 10.36 -7.76
CA CYS A 295 2.00 11.45 -7.75
C CYS A 295 0.76 11.09 -6.97
N GLY A 296 0.04 12.13 -6.52
CA GLY A 296 -1.20 11.93 -5.79
C GLY A 296 -2.07 13.17 -5.76
N THR A 297 -3.29 12.97 -5.28
CA THR A 297 -4.25 14.07 -5.06
C THR A 297 -4.76 14.05 -3.63
N THR A 298 -5.10 15.22 -3.08
CA THR A 298 -5.72 15.31 -1.76
C THR A 298 -6.47 16.63 -1.57
N PHE A 299 -7.10 16.75 -0.39
CA PHE A 299 -7.75 17.98 0.04
C PHE A 299 -6.76 18.87 0.77
N LEU A 300 -6.80 20.17 0.45
CA LEU A 300 -6.06 21.18 1.19
C LEU A 300 -6.86 21.74 2.36
N THR A 301 -6.15 22.26 3.34
CA THR A 301 -6.71 23.21 4.31
C THR A 301 -7.37 24.38 3.56
N PRO A 302 -8.47 24.94 4.10
CA PRO A 302 -9.13 26.07 3.46
C PRO A 302 -8.12 27.19 3.18
N GLN A 303 -8.02 27.60 1.92
CA GLN A 303 -7.21 28.73 1.51
C GLN A 303 -8.02 30.00 1.66
N LEU A 304 -7.52 30.97 2.43
CA LEU A 304 -8.18 32.25 2.60
C LEU A 304 -7.92 33.12 1.36
N PRO A 305 -8.98 33.59 0.68
CA PRO A 305 -8.81 34.58 -0.39
C PRO A 305 -8.09 35.83 0.14
N PHE A 306 -7.03 36.23 -0.56
CA PHE A 306 -6.27 37.45 -0.24
C PHE A 306 -5.41 37.40 1.05
N ALA A 307 -5.27 36.25 1.71
CA ALA A 307 -4.32 36.08 2.80
C ALA A 307 -2.89 36.08 2.26
N ASP A 308 -1.99 36.72 2.98
CA ASP A 308 -0.56 36.53 2.78
C ASP A 308 -0.12 35.14 3.35
N ASP A 309 1.10 34.74 3.01
CA ASP A 309 1.64 33.46 3.43
C ASP A 309 1.68 33.29 4.95
N GLU A 310 1.95 34.39 5.70
CA GLU A 310 2.00 34.35 7.16
C GLU A 310 0.62 34.09 7.77
N THR A 311 -0.41 34.75 7.23
CA THR A 311 -1.80 34.58 7.67
C THR A 311 -2.28 33.16 7.33
N GLN A 312 -1.97 32.66 6.14
CA GLN A 312 -2.32 31.28 5.77
C GLN A 312 -1.63 30.26 6.68
N GLN A 313 -0.34 30.45 7.00
CA GLN A 313 0.38 29.56 7.94
C GLN A 313 -0.23 29.56 9.34
N ARG A 314 -0.73 30.70 9.83
CA ARG A 314 -1.45 30.78 11.11
C ARG A 314 -2.75 30.00 11.08
N VAL A 315 -3.51 30.07 9.98
CA VAL A 315 -4.73 29.29 9.78
C VAL A 315 -4.41 27.78 9.75
N ASP A 316 -3.39 27.39 9.01
CA ASP A 316 -2.94 26.01 8.92
C ASP A 316 -2.49 25.46 10.27
N ALA A 317 -1.79 26.27 11.08
CA ALA A 317 -1.38 25.92 12.44
C ALA A 317 -2.60 25.72 13.36
N ALA A 318 -3.53 26.69 13.34
CA ALA A 318 -4.76 26.61 14.15
C ALA A 318 -5.63 25.40 13.76
N MET A 319 -5.72 25.06 12.48
CA MET A 319 -6.44 23.89 12.01
C MET A 319 -5.77 22.58 12.46
N ARG A 320 -4.44 22.52 12.48
CA ARG A 320 -3.70 21.37 13.02
C ARG A 320 -3.96 21.19 14.52
N GLU A 321 -3.82 22.24 15.30
CA GLU A 321 -4.11 22.22 16.74
C GLU A 321 -5.55 21.78 17.03
N PHE A 322 -6.51 22.26 16.25
CA PHE A 322 -7.91 21.84 16.35
C PHE A 322 -8.08 20.35 16.05
N GLN A 323 -7.46 19.86 14.98
CA GLN A 323 -7.51 18.42 14.61
C GLN A 323 -6.89 17.53 15.70
N ASP A 324 -5.74 17.91 16.24
CA ASP A 324 -5.07 17.18 17.33
C ASP A 324 -5.90 17.19 18.62
N ALA A 325 -6.52 18.34 18.94
CA ALA A 325 -7.40 18.47 20.10
C ALA A 325 -8.68 17.62 19.96
N VAL A 326 -9.27 17.55 18.78
CA VAL A 326 -10.43 16.68 18.49
C VAL A 326 -10.04 15.22 18.53
N ALA A 327 -8.91 14.84 17.93
CA ALA A 327 -8.41 13.48 17.97
C ALA A 327 -8.14 12.98 19.40
N GLY A 328 -7.62 13.86 20.26
CA GLY A 328 -7.40 13.54 21.69
C GLY A 328 -8.68 13.33 22.48
N ARG A 329 -9.80 13.96 22.09
CA ARG A 329 -11.10 13.88 22.81
C ARG A 329 -11.98 12.72 22.36
N VAL A 330 -11.83 12.24 21.14
CA VAL A 330 -12.70 11.21 20.54
C VAL A 330 -12.04 9.81 20.60
N GLY A 331 -11.22 9.55 21.61
CA GLY A 331 -10.68 8.21 21.86
C GLY A 331 -9.77 7.65 20.75
N GLY A 332 -8.99 8.52 20.11
CA GLY A 332 -8.01 8.11 19.09
C GLY A 332 -8.55 7.98 17.66
N ALA A 333 -9.85 8.23 17.45
CA ALA A 333 -10.42 8.32 16.12
C ALA A 333 -9.94 9.62 15.43
N ARG A 334 -8.79 9.57 14.77
CA ARG A 334 -8.34 10.69 13.93
C ARG A 334 -9.22 10.76 12.70
N GLY A 335 -9.88 11.93 12.50
CA GLY A 335 -10.57 12.27 11.25
C GLY A 335 -9.59 12.38 10.08
N PHE A 336 -10.11 12.71 8.90
CA PHE A 336 -9.27 12.96 7.72
C PHE A 336 -8.28 14.08 7.99
N ARG A 337 -6.98 13.80 7.78
CA ARG A 337 -5.93 14.82 7.92
C ARG A 337 -6.06 15.84 6.78
N GLN A 338 -6.11 17.10 7.12
CA GLN A 338 -5.98 18.18 6.14
C GLN A 338 -4.50 18.49 5.92
N TRP A 339 -4.17 18.79 4.68
CA TRP A 339 -2.81 19.05 4.23
C TRP A 339 -2.66 20.48 3.75
N ASN A 340 -1.47 21.03 3.83
CA ASN A 340 -1.07 22.21 3.07
C ASN A 340 0.10 21.85 2.13
N LYS A 341 0.40 22.75 1.21
CA LYS A 341 1.46 22.55 0.21
C LYS A 341 2.83 22.28 0.86
N LYS A 342 3.15 23.05 1.91
CA LYS A 342 4.44 22.95 2.60
C LYS A 342 4.59 21.60 3.32
N ASP A 343 3.56 21.15 4.04
CA ASP A 343 3.60 19.88 4.76
C ASP A 343 3.75 18.69 3.80
N LEU A 344 3.16 18.74 2.60
CA LEU A 344 3.35 17.72 1.57
C LEU A 344 4.76 17.73 1.00
N ALA A 345 5.30 18.92 0.72
CA ALA A 345 6.66 19.07 0.22
C ALA A 345 7.70 18.58 1.25
N ASP A 346 7.54 19.01 2.51
CA ASP A 346 8.41 18.60 3.61
C ASP A 346 8.36 17.08 3.80
N LEU A 347 7.16 16.48 3.79
CA LEU A 347 6.97 15.03 3.92
C LEU A 347 7.68 14.26 2.82
N CYS A 348 7.52 14.69 1.55
CA CYS A 348 8.21 14.05 0.42
C CYS A 348 9.73 14.16 0.58
N GLY A 349 10.26 15.34 0.91
CA GLY A 349 11.68 15.56 1.13
C GLY A 349 12.26 14.77 2.29
N GLU A 350 11.56 14.70 3.43
CA GLU A 350 11.95 13.91 4.60
C GLU A 350 11.99 12.40 4.32
N CYS A 351 11.19 11.93 3.36
CA CYS A 351 11.20 10.54 2.90
C CYS A 351 12.18 10.27 1.74
N GLY A 352 13.01 11.26 1.37
CA GLY A 352 14.05 11.09 0.35
C GLY A 352 13.58 11.27 -1.09
N LEU A 353 12.37 11.81 -1.30
CA LEU A 353 11.91 12.20 -2.63
C LEU A 353 12.34 13.64 -2.94
N VAL A 354 12.58 13.92 -4.21
CA VAL A 354 13.06 15.22 -4.73
C VAL A 354 12.09 15.75 -5.79
N ASP A 355 12.36 16.95 -6.32
CA ASP A 355 11.61 17.57 -7.41
C ASP A 355 10.10 17.67 -7.13
N PHE A 356 9.74 18.04 -5.89
CA PHE A 356 8.34 18.23 -5.52
C PHE A 356 7.69 19.31 -6.39
N GLN A 357 6.59 18.95 -7.04
CA GLN A 357 5.75 19.84 -7.83
C GLN A 357 4.29 19.75 -7.37
N CYS A 358 3.50 20.78 -7.63
CA CYS A 358 2.07 20.71 -7.34
C CYS A 358 1.25 21.69 -8.19
N ASP A 359 -0.01 21.32 -8.46
CA ASP A 359 -1.08 22.17 -9.00
C ASP A 359 -2.20 22.28 -7.95
N VAL A 360 -2.60 23.52 -7.63
CA VAL A 360 -3.59 23.81 -6.60
C VAL A 360 -4.81 24.48 -7.22
N ARG A 361 -6.00 23.90 -6.97
CA ARG A 361 -7.28 24.44 -7.47
C ARG A 361 -8.31 24.43 -6.34
N GLY A 362 -8.53 25.60 -5.71
CA GLY A 362 -9.42 25.68 -4.56
C GLY A 362 -8.93 24.82 -3.39
N GLY A 363 -9.76 23.87 -2.95
CA GLY A 363 -9.41 22.90 -1.91
C GLY A 363 -8.75 21.61 -2.42
N PHE A 364 -8.41 21.55 -3.70
CA PHE A 364 -7.74 20.43 -4.34
C PHE A 364 -6.27 20.72 -4.55
N ILE A 365 -5.44 19.70 -4.38
CA ILE A 365 -4.04 19.72 -4.80
C ILE A 365 -3.72 18.40 -5.52
N PHE A 366 -3.15 18.51 -6.72
CA PHE A 366 -2.33 17.48 -7.34
C PHE A 366 -0.88 17.74 -6.98
N TYR A 367 -0.14 16.71 -6.62
CA TYR A 367 1.29 16.82 -6.29
C TYR A 367 2.07 15.64 -6.86
N SER A 368 3.34 15.88 -7.16
CA SER A 368 4.28 14.83 -7.58
C SER A 368 5.66 15.05 -6.96
N ALA A 369 6.41 13.97 -6.86
CA ALA A 369 7.82 13.96 -6.46
C ALA A 369 8.52 12.74 -7.05
N LYS A 370 9.85 12.76 -7.11
CA LYS A 370 10.66 11.71 -7.76
C LYS A 370 11.63 11.07 -6.78
N LYS A 371 11.90 9.79 -6.96
CA LYS A 371 13.06 9.17 -6.33
C LYS A 371 14.33 9.69 -7.02
N PRO A 372 15.37 10.12 -6.27
CA PRO A 372 16.62 10.55 -6.87
C PRO A 372 17.17 9.52 -7.85
N ALA A 373 17.62 9.98 -9.03
CA ALA A 373 18.42 9.14 -9.93
C ALA A 373 19.80 8.88 -9.31
N PRO A 374 20.49 7.78 -9.64
CA PRO A 374 21.88 7.60 -9.25
C PRO A 374 22.72 8.78 -9.71
N ALA A 375 23.67 9.20 -8.88
CA ALA A 375 24.66 10.17 -9.31
C ALA A 375 25.40 9.63 -10.55
N ALA A 376 25.45 10.45 -11.60
CA ALA A 376 26.10 10.10 -12.86
C ALA A 376 27.61 9.96 -12.69
#